data_0c199d7d540e47cbe9426d88640ce022
#
_entry.id   0c199d7d540e47cbe9426d88640ce022
#
_cell.length_a   1.000
_cell.length_b   1.000
_cell.length_c   1.000
_cell.angle_alpha   90.00
_cell.angle_beta   90.00
_cell.angle_gamma   90.00
#
_symmetry.space_group_name_H-M   'P 1'
#
loop_
_entity.id
_entity.type
_entity.pdbx_description
1 polymer ?
#
loop_
_entity_poly.entity_id
_entity_poly.type
_entity_poly.pdbx_seq_one_letter_code
_entity_poly.pdbx_strand_id
1 'polypeptide(L)'
;MRPKELVKEWVSRFNQGDAEGLAELYAEGAVNHQVVMDPLVGREAIRQMFEVEFGRAKMVCEVEKIYEDGEWAIMEWKDPLGLSGCGFFHVVDELIVYQRGYFDQLSFFKIQNLPIPDSYLDTPK
;
A
#
# COMPACT_ATOMS: atom_id res chain seq x y z
N MET A 1 16.24 4.48 11.74
CA MET A 1 15.99 3.45 10.70
C MET A 1 15.96 4.12 9.34
N ARG A 2 16.73 3.60 8.39
CA ARG A 2 16.73 4.12 7.02
C ARG A 2 15.42 3.79 6.32
N PRO A 3 15.03 4.57 5.31
CA PRO A 3 13.77 4.31 4.59
C PRO A 3 13.61 2.87 4.09
N LYS A 4 14.67 2.29 3.52
CA LYS A 4 14.63 0.90 3.06
C LYS A 4 14.37 -0.09 4.19
N GLU A 5 14.99 0.13 5.35
CA GLU A 5 14.79 -0.74 6.51
C GLU A 5 13.38 -0.61 7.07
N LEU A 6 12.85 0.62 7.09
CA LEU A 6 11.49 0.85 7.55
C LEU A 6 10.48 0.16 6.64
N VAL A 7 10.69 0.19 5.33
CA VAL A 7 9.79 -0.49 4.39
C VAL A 7 9.86 -2.01 4.57
N LYS A 8 11.03 -2.57 4.88
CA LYS A 8 11.14 -4.00 5.19
C LYS A 8 10.31 -4.36 6.43
N GLU A 9 10.35 -3.52 7.45
CA GLU A 9 9.52 -3.70 8.65
C GLU A 9 8.03 -3.56 8.32
N TRP A 10 7.68 -2.60 7.47
CA TRP A 10 6.33 -2.41 6.99
C TRP A 10 5.80 -3.70 6.33
N VAL A 11 6.59 -4.31 5.43
CA VAL A 11 6.22 -5.56 4.76
C VAL A 11 5.98 -6.68 5.78
N SER A 12 6.86 -6.80 6.77
CA SER A 12 6.71 -7.82 7.80
C SER A 12 5.39 -7.69 8.54
N ARG A 13 5.05 -6.46 8.96
CA ARG A 13 3.80 -6.20 9.68
C ARG A 13 2.57 -6.36 8.78
N PHE A 14 2.69 -5.93 7.53
CA PHE A 14 1.62 -6.14 6.54
C PHE A 14 1.31 -7.62 6.35
N ASN A 15 2.33 -8.44 6.18
CA ASN A 15 2.16 -9.87 5.96
C ASN A 15 1.64 -10.62 7.20
N GLN A 16 1.78 -10.03 8.37
CA GLN A 16 1.21 -10.55 9.61
C GLN A 16 -0.24 -10.09 9.83
N GLY A 17 -0.73 -9.17 8.99
CA GLY A 17 -2.05 -8.57 9.19
C GLY A 17 -2.12 -7.67 10.41
N ASP A 18 -1.01 -7.05 10.79
CA ASP A 18 -0.88 -6.26 12.00
C ASP A 18 -1.17 -4.78 11.72
N ALA A 19 -2.45 -4.41 11.75
CA ALA A 19 -2.88 -3.05 11.45
C ALA A 19 -2.34 -2.03 12.47
N GLU A 20 -2.33 -2.37 13.74
CA GLU A 20 -1.78 -1.48 14.77
C GLU A 20 -0.29 -1.28 14.60
N GLY A 21 0.45 -2.36 14.38
CA GLY A 21 1.89 -2.31 14.15
C GLY A 21 2.24 -1.51 12.92
N LEU A 22 1.45 -1.63 11.85
CA LEU A 22 1.64 -0.81 10.65
C LEU A 22 1.44 0.67 10.96
N ALA A 23 0.38 1.01 11.68
CA ALA A 23 0.08 2.39 12.01
C ALA A 23 1.22 3.07 12.79
N GLU A 24 1.93 2.31 13.63
CA GLU A 24 3.07 2.83 14.39
C GLU A 24 4.20 3.33 13.49
N LEU A 25 4.27 2.86 12.25
CA LEU A 25 5.30 3.28 11.29
C LEU A 25 4.96 4.60 10.59
N TYR A 26 3.75 5.11 10.77
CA TYR A 26 3.28 6.34 10.12
C TYR A 26 3.31 7.51 11.09
N ALA A 27 3.67 8.69 10.58
CA ALA A 27 3.50 9.93 11.32
C ALA A 27 2.01 10.20 11.57
N GLU A 28 1.71 10.98 12.58
CA GLU A 28 0.33 11.26 12.98
C GLU A 28 -0.50 11.85 11.84
N GLY A 29 0.08 12.78 11.08
CA GLY A 29 -0.59 13.42 9.93
C GLY A 29 -0.25 12.80 8.59
N ALA A 30 0.25 11.57 8.55
CA ALA A 30 0.68 10.93 7.31
C ALA A 30 -0.45 10.80 6.29
N VAL A 31 -0.06 10.80 5.02
CA VAL A 31 -0.98 10.59 3.90
C VAL A 31 -0.64 9.27 3.23
N ASN A 32 -1.65 8.44 3.01
CA ASN A 32 -1.52 7.22 2.20
C ASN A 32 -2.44 7.35 0.98
N HIS A 33 -1.84 7.44 -0.19
CA HIS A 33 -2.54 7.64 -1.44
C HIS A 33 -2.33 6.45 -2.38
N GLN A 34 -3.27 5.52 -2.39
CA GLN A 34 -3.36 4.57 -3.49
C GLN A 34 -3.98 5.32 -4.64
N VAL A 35 -3.23 5.51 -5.75
CA VAL A 35 -3.62 6.49 -6.78
C VAL A 35 -4.95 6.18 -7.47
N VAL A 36 -5.43 4.93 -7.37
CA VAL A 36 -6.75 4.52 -7.89
C VAL A 36 -7.90 4.99 -6.98
N MET A 37 -7.59 5.52 -5.80
CA MET A 37 -8.58 5.95 -4.80
C MET A 37 -8.18 7.32 -4.24
N ASP A 38 -9.09 7.91 -3.46
CA ASP A 38 -8.80 9.16 -2.76
C ASP A 38 -7.76 8.96 -1.65
N PRO A 39 -6.93 9.97 -1.37
CA PRO A 39 -5.95 9.86 -0.29
C PRO A 39 -6.61 9.71 1.07
N LEU A 40 -5.99 8.89 1.92
CA LEU A 40 -6.33 8.80 3.33
C LEU A 40 -5.37 9.69 4.12
N VAL A 41 -5.90 10.49 5.02
CA VAL A 41 -5.11 11.43 5.82
C VAL A 41 -5.22 11.07 7.29
N GLY A 42 -4.07 10.87 7.92
CA GLY A 42 -3.95 10.63 9.34
C GLY A 42 -3.71 9.16 9.69
N ARG A 43 -2.88 8.95 10.71
CA ARG A 43 -2.52 7.62 11.19
C ARG A 43 -3.74 6.77 11.53
N GLU A 44 -4.73 7.36 12.18
CA GLU A 44 -5.90 6.61 12.63
C GLU A 44 -6.75 6.13 11.44
N ALA A 45 -6.94 6.98 10.43
CA ALA A 45 -7.66 6.58 9.21
C ALA A 45 -6.91 5.46 8.49
N ILE A 46 -5.58 5.55 8.46
CA ILE A 46 -4.74 4.52 7.84
C ILE A 46 -4.86 3.20 8.62
N ARG A 47 -4.83 3.25 9.95
CA ARG A 47 -4.99 2.07 10.79
C ARG A 47 -6.34 1.39 10.54
N GLN A 48 -7.42 2.18 10.51
CA GLN A 48 -8.76 1.66 10.25
C GLN A 48 -8.86 1.00 8.88
N MET A 49 -8.24 1.59 7.88
CA MET A 49 -8.23 1.02 6.53
C MET A 49 -7.56 -0.36 6.54
N PHE A 50 -6.41 -0.51 7.19
CA PHE A 50 -5.75 -1.80 7.27
C PHE A 50 -6.58 -2.82 8.05
N GLU A 51 -7.24 -2.41 9.13
CA GLU A 51 -8.12 -3.32 9.88
C GLU A 51 -9.23 -3.87 8.99
N VAL A 52 -9.87 -3.01 8.22
CA VAL A 52 -10.93 -3.41 7.30
C VAL A 52 -10.39 -4.36 6.23
N GLU A 53 -9.27 -4.00 5.60
CA GLU A 53 -8.70 -4.81 4.54
C GLU A 53 -8.23 -6.18 5.03
N PHE A 54 -7.55 -6.24 6.17
CA PHE A 54 -7.10 -7.52 6.74
C PHE A 54 -8.27 -8.38 7.23
N GLY A 55 -9.38 -7.76 7.61
CA GLY A 55 -10.60 -8.49 7.97
C GLY A 55 -11.34 -9.09 6.77
N ARG A 56 -11.10 -8.57 5.58
CA ARG A 56 -11.78 -9.02 4.36
C ARG A 56 -11.02 -10.10 3.61
N ALA A 57 -9.69 -10.07 3.67
CA ALA A 57 -8.87 -10.99 2.90
C ALA A 57 -7.50 -11.12 3.52
N LYS A 58 -6.90 -12.29 3.31
CA LYS A 58 -5.49 -12.47 3.64
C LYS A 58 -4.68 -11.87 2.50
N MET A 59 -3.95 -10.79 2.81
CA MET A 59 -3.11 -10.11 1.84
C MET A 59 -1.64 -10.44 2.09
N VAL A 60 -0.91 -10.70 1.02
CA VAL A 60 0.52 -11.01 1.09
C VAL A 60 1.24 -10.09 0.11
N CYS A 61 2.27 -9.43 0.61
CA CYS A 61 3.16 -8.60 -0.18
C CYS A 61 4.48 -9.35 -0.36
N GLU A 62 4.77 -9.75 -1.57
CA GLU A 62 6.06 -10.36 -1.92
C GLU A 62 6.92 -9.27 -2.52
N VAL A 63 8.02 -8.95 -1.85
CA VAL A 63 8.94 -7.90 -2.29
C VAL A 63 9.78 -8.41 -3.46
N GLU A 64 9.78 -7.67 -4.56
CA GLU A 64 10.70 -7.94 -5.66
C GLU A 64 11.98 -7.13 -5.49
N LYS A 65 11.85 -5.84 -5.19
CA LYS A 65 13.00 -4.98 -4.96
C LYS A 65 12.59 -3.73 -4.19
N ILE A 66 13.51 -3.24 -3.35
CA ILE A 66 13.37 -1.96 -2.66
C ILE A 66 14.54 -1.08 -3.06
N TYR A 67 14.20 0.09 -3.59
CA TYR A 67 15.16 1.14 -3.95
C TYR A 67 15.14 2.20 -2.87
N GLU A 68 16.26 2.85 -2.62
CA GLU A 68 16.36 3.93 -1.65
C GLU A 68 16.98 5.14 -2.32
N ASP A 69 16.36 6.30 -2.13
CA ASP A 69 16.82 7.57 -2.66
C ASP A 69 16.55 8.66 -1.61
N GLY A 70 17.60 9.02 -0.87
CA GLY A 70 17.49 10.01 0.21
C GLY A 70 16.47 9.57 1.27
N GLU A 71 15.44 10.37 1.46
CA GLU A 71 14.36 10.10 2.41
C GLU A 71 13.29 9.17 1.85
N TRP A 72 13.45 8.73 0.60
CA TRP A 72 12.45 7.91 -0.08
C TRP A 72 12.89 6.46 -0.21
N ALA A 73 11.93 5.57 -0.11
CA ALA A 73 12.09 4.18 -0.52
C ALA A 73 10.99 3.85 -1.53
N ILE A 74 11.34 3.06 -2.53
CA ILE A 74 10.42 2.62 -3.58
C ILE A 74 10.44 1.11 -3.59
N MET A 75 9.28 0.49 -3.40
CA MET A 75 9.15 -0.95 -3.35
C MET A 75 8.37 -1.46 -4.56
N GLU A 76 8.99 -2.37 -5.31
CA GLU A 76 8.28 -3.17 -6.30
C GLU A 76 7.81 -4.46 -5.63
N TRP A 77 6.54 -4.79 -5.80
CA TRP A 77 5.93 -5.94 -5.14
C TRP A 77 5.02 -6.70 -6.08
N LYS A 78 4.73 -7.93 -5.69
CA LYS A 78 3.67 -8.72 -6.29
C LYS A 78 2.93 -9.47 -5.20
N ASP A 79 1.76 -10.00 -5.51
CA ASP A 79 1.06 -10.91 -4.62
C ASP A 79 1.07 -12.33 -5.21
N PRO A 80 0.67 -13.35 -4.41
CA PRO A 80 0.66 -14.73 -4.89
C PRO A 80 -0.29 -14.99 -6.06
N LEU A 81 -1.26 -14.10 -6.29
CA LEU A 81 -2.23 -14.25 -7.37
C LEU A 81 -1.76 -13.59 -8.67
N GLY A 82 -0.61 -12.92 -8.64
CA GLY A 82 -0.02 -12.33 -9.84
C GLY A 82 -0.24 -10.83 -10.03
N LEU A 83 -0.91 -10.17 -9.09
CA LEU A 83 -1.00 -8.71 -9.12
C LEU A 83 0.36 -8.13 -8.77
N SER A 84 0.80 -7.13 -9.54
CA SER A 84 2.06 -6.43 -9.30
C SER A 84 1.80 -4.94 -9.13
N GLY A 85 2.70 -4.29 -8.40
CA GLY A 85 2.62 -2.85 -8.23
C GLY A 85 3.90 -2.28 -7.66
N CYS A 86 3.86 -1.00 -7.34
CA CYS A 86 4.95 -0.34 -6.65
C CYS A 86 4.40 0.69 -5.65
N GLY A 87 5.16 0.91 -4.60
CA GLY A 87 4.83 1.89 -3.58
C GLY A 87 6.00 2.81 -3.30
N PHE A 88 5.69 4.10 -3.13
CA PHE A 88 6.65 5.13 -2.79
C PHE A 88 6.40 5.54 -1.34
N PHE A 89 7.46 5.54 -0.54
CA PHE A 89 7.39 5.87 0.89
C PHE A 89 8.33 7.03 1.16
N HIS A 90 7.79 8.14 1.64
CA HIS A 90 8.60 9.26 2.11
C HIS A 90 8.73 9.15 3.62
N VAL A 91 9.95 9.01 4.10
CA VAL A 91 10.27 8.76 5.51
C VAL A 91 11.02 9.95 6.06
N VAL A 92 10.50 10.53 7.14
CA VAL A 92 11.13 11.64 7.88
C VAL A 92 11.09 11.29 9.35
N ASP A 93 12.22 11.47 10.04
CA ASP A 93 12.33 11.16 11.47
C ASP A 93 11.85 9.76 11.82
N GLU A 94 12.24 8.78 10.99
CA GLU A 94 11.93 7.36 11.15
C GLU A 94 10.45 6.99 11.04
N LEU A 95 9.62 7.89 10.47
CA LEU A 95 8.21 7.65 10.26
C LEU A 95 7.81 7.94 8.81
N ILE A 96 6.86 7.21 8.30
CA ILE A 96 6.28 7.46 6.98
C ILE A 96 5.41 8.71 7.08
N VAL A 97 5.73 9.75 6.30
CA VAL A 97 4.92 10.97 6.23
C VAL A 97 4.03 10.97 5.01
N TYR A 98 4.41 10.25 3.96
CA TYR A 98 3.64 10.15 2.74
C TYR A 98 3.90 8.80 2.06
N GLN A 99 2.85 8.18 1.58
CA GLN A 99 2.92 6.94 0.81
C GLN A 99 2.00 7.06 -0.38
N ARG A 100 2.47 6.62 -1.56
CA ARG A 100 1.56 6.44 -2.69
C ARG A 100 1.84 5.10 -3.33
N GLY A 101 0.76 4.46 -3.76
CA GLY A 101 0.85 3.15 -4.37
C GLY A 101 0.24 3.15 -5.77
N TYR A 102 0.83 2.36 -6.64
CA TYR A 102 0.39 2.17 -8.01
C TYR A 102 0.14 0.70 -8.27
N PHE A 103 -1.04 0.37 -8.73
CA PHE A 103 -1.34 -0.98 -9.21
C PHE A 103 -2.48 -0.88 -10.23
N ASP A 104 -2.62 -1.91 -11.04
CA ASP A 104 -3.68 -1.94 -12.05
C ASP A 104 -4.99 -2.41 -11.43
N GLN A 105 -5.93 -1.50 -11.28
CA GLN A 105 -7.22 -1.78 -10.66
C GLN A 105 -8.03 -2.81 -11.46
N LEU A 106 -7.95 -2.76 -12.78
CA LEU A 106 -8.67 -3.74 -13.63
C LEU A 106 -8.13 -5.15 -13.39
N SER A 107 -6.81 -5.31 -13.32
CA SER A 107 -6.19 -6.59 -13.00
C SER A 107 -6.61 -7.06 -11.61
N PHE A 108 -6.69 -6.15 -10.64
CA PHE A 108 -7.15 -6.47 -9.30
C PHE A 108 -8.56 -7.08 -9.32
N PHE A 109 -9.51 -6.45 -10.02
CA PHE A 109 -10.87 -6.98 -10.11
C PHE A 109 -10.90 -8.35 -10.77
N LYS A 110 -10.12 -8.54 -11.84
CA LYS A 110 -10.07 -9.83 -12.55
C LYS A 110 -9.49 -10.94 -11.68
N ILE A 111 -8.37 -10.66 -11.01
CA ILE A 111 -7.67 -11.64 -10.16
C ILE A 111 -8.54 -12.03 -8.97
N GLN A 112 -9.24 -11.08 -8.36
CA GLN A 112 -10.11 -11.33 -7.22
C GLN A 112 -11.49 -11.82 -7.62
N ASN A 113 -11.75 -11.98 -8.92
CA ASN A 113 -13.04 -12.41 -9.46
C ASN A 113 -14.19 -11.50 -9.00
N LEU A 114 -13.92 -10.20 -9.01
CA LEU A 114 -14.91 -9.18 -8.66
C LEU A 114 -15.56 -8.60 -9.90
N PRO A 115 -16.80 -8.11 -9.80
CA PRO A 115 -17.44 -7.42 -10.93
C PRO A 115 -16.63 -6.21 -11.37
N ILE A 116 -16.45 -6.06 -12.67
CA ILE A 116 -15.77 -4.89 -13.24
C ILE A 116 -16.76 -3.73 -13.24
N PRO A 117 -16.41 -2.58 -12.63
CA PRO A 117 -17.32 -1.43 -12.65
C PRO A 117 -17.65 -0.98 -14.06
N ASP A 118 -18.88 -0.50 -14.25
CA ASP A 118 -19.37 -0.06 -15.56
C ASP A 118 -18.50 1.04 -16.17
N SER A 119 -17.87 1.87 -15.34
CA SER A 119 -17.00 2.94 -15.81
C SER A 119 -15.82 2.43 -16.65
N TYR A 120 -15.39 1.18 -16.45
CA TYR A 120 -14.34 0.57 -17.26
C TYR A 120 -14.85 0.08 -18.61
N LEU A 121 -16.16 -0.05 -18.76
CA LEU A 121 -16.80 -0.57 -19.95
C LEU A 121 -17.30 0.54 -20.86
N ASP A 122 -17.34 1.78 -20.38
CA ASP A 122 -17.76 2.94 -21.15
C ASP A 122 -16.66 3.33 -22.12
N THR A 123 -17.01 3.40 -23.39
CA THR A 123 -16.07 3.82 -24.44
C THR A 123 -16.19 5.32 -24.65
N PRO A 124 -15.11 6.09 -24.48
CA PRO A 124 -15.12 7.51 -24.79
C PRO A 124 -15.48 7.72 -26.29
N LYS A 125 -16.32 8.69 -26.53
CA LYS A 125 -16.72 9.02 -27.90
C LYS A 125 -15.92 10.21 -28.42
#